data_bd43913cb3cb778e2cfcb6167eed2212
#
_entry.id   bd43913cb3cb778e2cfcb6167eed2212
#
_cell.length_a   1.000
_cell.length_b   1.000
_cell.length_c   1.000
_cell.angle_alpha   90.00
_cell.angle_beta   90.00
_cell.angle_gamma   90.00
#
_symmetry.space_group_name_H-M   'P 1'
#
loop_
_entity.id
_entity.type
_entity.pdbx_description
1 polymer ?
#
loop_
_entity_poly.entity_id
_entity_poly.type
_entity_poly.pdbx_seq_one_letter_code
_entity_poly.pdbx_strand_id
1 'polypeptide(L)'
;MTQSVPTLTTCVPSVPDHLCITATPSSGRGLSVAPHHRVLRGQVALSNCPSAGAISARHQPFTCACCFRRKADQSSPDIPVRWKRRCHICRSVRWCSSACQTKTTARHEIECPLLTRLKNNPGIPRDEREHIVILASILASMSTDTDVSGKPRVTTTTS
;
A
#
# COMPACT_ATOMS: atom_id res chain seq x y z
N MET A 1 -6.95 -21.41 19.65
CA MET A 1 -7.69 -20.31 19.00
C MET A 1 -6.92 -19.92 17.73
N THR A 2 -7.29 -20.52 16.61
CA THR A 2 -6.67 -20.27 15.29
C THR A 2 -7.28 -18.99 14.71
N GLN A 3 -6.53 -17.91 14.74
CA GLN A 3 -6.91 -16.68 14.02
C GLN A 3 -6.73 -16.92 12.52
N SER A 4 -7.83 -17.01 11.80
CA SER A 4 -7.85 -17.00 10.35
C SER A 4 -7.27 -15.68 9.84
N VAL A 5 -6.18 -15.76 9.11
CA VAL A 5 -5.56 -14.61 8.42
C VAL A 5 -6.52 -14.18 7.30
N PRO A 6 -6.97 -12.92 7.26
CA PRO A 6 -7.83 -12.46 6.19
C PRO A 6 -7.09 -12.56 4.86
N THR A 7 -7.65 -13.31 3.92
CA THR A 7 -7.19 -13.40 2.53
C THR A 7 -7.37 -12.02 1.90
N LEU A 8 -6.28 -11.36 1.53
CA LEU A 8 -6.34 -10.11 0.77
C LEU A 8 -6.85 -10.42 -0.64
N THR A 9 -8.14 -10.18 -0.84
CA THR A 9 -8.74 -10.16 -2.16
C THR A 9 -8.11 -9.03 -2.97
N THR A 10 -7.59 -9.34 -4.14
CA THR A 10 -7.15 -8.35 -5.12
C THR A 10 -8.41 -7.62 -5.61
N CYS A 11 -8.64 -6.42 -5.08
CA CYS A 11 -9.74 -5.58 -5.51
C CYS A 11 -9.41 -4.98 -6.88
N VAL A 12 -10.06 -5.45 -7.92
CA VAL A 12 -10.27 -4.63 -9.12
C VAL A 12 -11.15 -3.46 -8.65
N PRO A 13 -10.79 -2.20 -8.92
CA PRO A 13 -11.59 -1.07 -8.48
C PRO A 13 -12.87 -0.98 -9.33
N SER A 14 -13.88 -1.73 -8.97
CA SER A 14 -15.23 -1.49 -9.42
C SER A 14 -15.86 -0.47 -8.46
N VAL A 15 -16.38 0.61 -9.00
CA VAL A 15 -17.18 1.55 -8.22
C VAL A 15 -18.41 0.77 -7.73
N PRO A 16 -18.67 0.72 -6.40
CA PRO A 16 -19.84 0.02 -5.89
C PRO A 16 -21.13 0.60 -6.49
N ASP A 17 -22.16 -0.22 -6.70
CA ASP A 17 -23.42 0.16 -7.34
C ASP A 17 -24.13 1.35 -6.67
N HIS A 18 -23.89 1.58 -5.39
CA HIS A 18 -24.45 2.70 -4.65
C HIS A 18 -23.66 4.01 -4.84
N LEU A 19 -22.57 4.01 -5.62
CA LEU A 19 -21.78 5.18 -5.95
C LEU A 19 -21.73 5.38 -7.46
N CYS A 20 -21.65 6.65 -7.88
CA CYS A 20 -21.42 6.99 -9.28
C CYS A 20 -20.32 8.06 -9.41
N ILE A 21 -19.66 8.02 -10.55
CA ILE A 21 -18.65 9.04 -10.90
C ILE A 21 -19.41 10.19 -11.58
N THR A 22 -19.36 11.37 -11.01
CA THR A 22 -19.95 12.59 -11.56
C THR A 22 -18.87 13.57 -11.98
N ALA A 23 -19.04 14.20 -13.13
CA ALA A 23 -18.21 15.32 -13.54
C ALA A 23 -18.76 16.61 -12.91
N THR A 24 -17.92 17.37 -12.24
CA THR A 24 -18.26 18.68 -11.68
C THR A 24 -17.45 19.76 -12.39
N PRO A 25 -18.06 20.87 -12.81
CA PRO A 25 -17.37 21.92 -13.57
C PRO A 25 -16.18 22.53 -12.83
N SER A 26 -16.24 22.58 -11.48
CA SER A 26 -15.23 23.25 -10.64
C SER A 26 -14.13 22.31 -10.13
N SER A 27 -14.37 21.01 -10.03
CA SER A 27 -13.45 20.06 -9.37
C SER A 27 -13.17 18.79 -10.18
N GLY A 28 -13.60 18.73 -11.45
CA GLY A 28 -13.38 17.57 -12.30
C GLY A 28 -14.28 16.38 -11.94
N ARG A 29 -13.71 15.17 -11.83
CA ARG A 29 -14.48 13.96 -11.49
C ARG A 29 -14.58 13.79 -9.99
N GLY A 30 -15.80 13.57 -9.50
CA GLY A 30 -16.10 13.26 -8.12
C GLY A 30 -16.90 11.98 -7.95
N LEU A 31 -16.90 11.43 -6.74
CA LEU A 31 -17.79 10.33 -6.36
C LEU A 31 -19.02 10.92 -5.69
N SER A 32 -20.20 10.48 -6.10
CA SER A 32 -21.48 10.83 -5.47
C SER A 32 -22.27 9.55 -5.19
N VAL A 33 -23.23 9.65 -4.28
CA VAL A 33 -24.18 8.56 -4.03
C VAL A 33 -25.11 8.46 -5.23
N ALA A 34 -25.26 7.25 -5.78
CA ALA A 34 -26.14 7.03 -6.93
C ALA A 34 -27.60 7.38 -6.57
N PRO A 35 -28.40 7.85 -7.56
CA PRO A 35 -29.81 8.11 -7.34
C PRO A 35 -30.50 6.88 -6.73
N HIS A 36 -31.43 7.10 -5.81
CA HIS A 36 -32.17 6.06 -5.08
C HIS A 36 -31.38 5.25 -4.03
N HIS A 37 -30.09 5.50 -3.87
CA HIS A 37 -29.30 4.92 -2.77
C HIS A 37 -29.13 5.90 -1.61
N ARG A 38 -28.98 5.36 -0.41
CA ARG A 38 -28.70 6.13 0.81
C ARG A 38 -27.52 5.53 1.53
N VAL A 39 -26.58 6.36 1.96
CA VAL A 39 -25.49 5.96 2.86
C VAL A 39 -25.81 6.54 4.22
N LEU A 40 -25.92 5.66 5.23
CA LEU A 40 -26.24 6.07 6.59
C LEU A 40 -24.99 6.60 7.29
N ARG A 41 -25.19 7.45 8.30
CA ARG A 41 -24.10 7.95 9.15
C ARG A 41 -23.35 6.77 9.78
N GLY A 42 -22.04 6.71 9.63
CA GLY A 42 -21.18 5.62 10.12
C GLY A 42 -21.09 4.40 9.21
N GLN A 43 -21.87 4.34 8.14
CA GLN A 43 -21.73 3.29 7.12
C GLN A 43 -20.50 3.55 6.25
N VAL A 44 -19.78 2.46 5.90
CA VAL A 44 -18.65 2.56 4.97
C VAL A 44 -19.20 2.71 3.55
N ALA A 45 -19.03 3.89 2.97
CA ALA A 45 -19.48 4.18 1.61
C ALA A 45 -18.56 3.58 0.54
N LEU A 46 -17.26 3.55 0.79
CA LEU A 46 -16.26 3.00 -0.11
C LEU A 46 -15.17 2.31 0.71
N SER A 47 -14.82 1.09 0.31
CA SER A 47 -13.64 0.39 0.82
C SER A 47 -12.76 0.00 -0.36
N ASN A 48 -11.53 0.46 -0.37
CA ASN A 48 -10.59 0.16 -1.44
C ASN A 48 -9.21 -0.17 -0.86
N CYS A 49 -8.45 -1.00 -1.57
CA CYS A 49 -7.05 -1.25 -1.25
C CYS A 49 -6.19 -0.24 -2.00
N PRO A 50 -5.23 0.43 -1.35
CA PRO A 50 -4.31 1.29 -2.06
C PRO A 50 -3.48 0.47 -3.06
N SER A 51 -3.41 0.92 -4.30
CA SER A 51 -2.59 0.29 -5.34
C SER A 51 -1.10 0.50 -5.08
N ALA A 52 -0.75 1.59 -4.43
CA ALA A 52 0.61 1.89 -4.01
C ALA A 52 0.59 2.72 -2.72
N GLY A 53 1.69 2.67 -1.99
CA GLY A 53 1.84 3.47 -0.77
C GLY A 53 3.29 3.53 -0.33
N ALA A 54 3.66 4.64 0.29
CA ALA A 54 4.96 4.81 0.91
C ALA A 54 4.80 5.09 2.40
N ILE A 55 5.77 4.63 3.17
CA ILE A 55 5.85 4.90 4.60
C ILE A 55 6.85 6.01 4.80
N SER A 56 6.41 7.13 5.41
CA SER A 56 7.30 8.23 5.77
C SER A 56 8.52 7.73 6.55
N ALA A 57 9.68 8.28 6.26
CA ALA A 57 10.97 7.83 6.80
C ALA A 57 10.97 7.71 8.34
N ARG A 58 10.28 8.60 9.04
CA ARG A 58 10.15 8.56 10.52
C ARG A 58 9.36 7.36 11.03
N HIS A 59 8.43 6.82 10.23
CA HIS A 59 7.57 5.70 10.60
C HIS A 59 8.07 4.35 10.09
N GLN A 60 8.99 4.32 9.12
CA GLN A 60 9.54 3.09 8.55
C GLN A 60 10.03 2.07 9.59
N PRO A 61 10.70 2.45 10.68
CA PRO A 61 11.18 1.48 11.66
C PRO A 61 10.07 0.70 12.36
N PHE A 62 8.88 1.26 12.45
CA PHE A 62 7.76 0.77 13.26
C PHE A 62 6.61 0.21 12.45
N THR A 63 6.62 0.40 11.11
CA THR A 63 5.51 0.07 10.22
C THR A 63 5.92 -1.05 9.25
N CYS A 64 5.07 -2.04 9.09
CA CYS A 64 5.27 -3.12 8.12
C CYS A 64 5.03 -2.60 6.70
N ALA A 65 5.97 -2.83 5.78
CA ALA A 65 5.86 -2.37 4.39
C ALA A 65 4.80 -3.10 3.56
N CYS A 66 4.29 -4.24 4.04
CA CYS A 66 3.24 -4.99 3.36
C CYS A 66 1.84 -4.62 3.83
N CYS A 67 1.59 -4.76 5.13
CA CYS A 67 0.24 -4.62 5.71
C CYS A 67 0.04 -3.30 6.47
N PHE A 68 1.02 -2.43 6.49
CA PHE A 68 1.03 -1.14 7.19
C PHE A 68 0.76 -1.21 8.70
N ARG A 69 0.75 -2.42 9.29
CA ARG A 69 0.59 -2.60 10.73
C ARG A 69 1.75 -1.93 11.46
N ARG A 70 1.43 -1.14 12.45
CA ARG A 70 2.40 -0.61 13.42
C ARG A 70 2.59 -1.62 14.55
N LYS A 71 3.82 -1.70 15.05
CA LYS A 71 4.12 -2.44 16.26
C LYS A 71 4.07 -1.45 17.43
N ALA A 72 3.12 -1.69 18.34
CA ALA A 72 3.08 -1.02 19.64
C ALA A 72 3.74 -1.91 20.70
N ASP A 73 4.22 -1.31 21.76
CA ASP A 73 4.63 -2.02 22.96
C ASP A 73 3.38 -2.52 23.68
N GLN A 74 3.40 -3.76 24.18
CA GLN A 74 2.27 -4.32 24.93
C GLN A 74 2.07 -3.61 26.28
N SER A 75 3.17 -3.12 26.87
CA SER A 75 3.16 -2.41 28.16
C SER A 75 2.83 -0.92 28.01
N SER A 76 3.08 -0.35 26.84
CA SER A 76 2.88 1.07 26.55
C SER A 76 2.49 1.24 25.09
N PRO A 77 1.18 1.24 24.76
CA PRO A 77 0.70 1.27 23.39
C PRO A 77 1.14 2.52 22.61
N ASP A 78 1.50 3.59 23.31
CA ASP A 78 1.98 4.83 22.71
C ASP A 78 3.47 4.79 22.31
N ILE A 79 4.23 3.81 22.81
CA ILE A 79 5.64 3.67 22.48
C ILE A 79 5.81 2.77 21.25
N PRO A 80 6.28 3.30 20.11
CA PRO A 80 6.46 2.50 18.92
C PRO A 80 7.68 1.59 19.03
N VAL A 81 7.48 0.29 18.83
CA VAL A 81 8.54 -0.72 18.84
C VAL A 81 8.99 -1.04 17.41
N ARG A 82 10.30 -1.11 17.20
CA ARG A 82 10.88 -1.40 15.89
C ARG A 82 10.65 -2.85 15.48
N TRP A 83 10.29 -3.08 14.21
CA TRP A 83 10.29 -4.42 13.64
C TRP A 83 11.73 -4.93 13.46
N LYS A 84 12.00 -6.16 13.89
CA LYS A 84 13.33 -6.78 13.78
C LYS A 84 13.65 -7.19 12.33
N ARG A 85 12.64 -7.74 11.59
CA ARG A 85 12.81 -8.20 10.21
C ARG A 85 12.91 -7.01 9.26
N ARG A 86 14.07 -6.84 8.63
CA ARG A 86 14.36 -5.73 7.73
C ARG A 86 15.15 -6.19 6.51
N CYS A 87 15.08 -5.44 5.42
CA CYS A 87 15.98 -5.63 4.29
C CYS A 87 17.42 -5.36 4.72
N HIS A 88 18.33 -6.26 4.39
CA HIS A 88 19.76 -6.13 4.75
C HIS A 88 20.49 -5.14 3.82
N ILE A 89 19.98 -4.91 2.59
CA ILE A 89 20.55 -4.02 1.58
C ILE A 89 20.15 -2.55 1.89
N CYS A 90 18.92 -2.16 1.58
CA CYS A 90 18.48 -0.78 1.76
C CYS A 90 18.29 -0.38 3.24
N ARG A 91 18.00 -1.34 4.12
CA ARG A 91 17.71 -1.16 5.56
C ARG A 91 16.51 -0.23 5.88
N SER A 92 15.81 0.22 4.85
CA SER A 92 14.66 1.14 4.96
C SER A 92 13.35 0.39 5.17
N VAL A 93 13.20 -0.78 4.55
CA VAL A 93 11.98 -1.58 4.58
C VAL A 93 12.01 -2.60 5.71
N ARG A 94 10.86 -2.75 6.39
CA ARG A 94 10.67 -3.71 7.48
C ARG A 94 9.36 -4.45 7.33
N TRP A 95 9.30 -5.68 7.88
CA TRP A 95 8.13 -6.55 7.81
C TRP A 95 7.78 -7.10 9.19
N CYS A 96 6.48 -7.27 9.43
CA CYS A 96 5.97 -7.85 10.67
C CYS A 96 6.15 -9.38 10.71
N SER A 97 6.19 -10.05 9.55
CA SER A 97 6.31 -11.51 9.43
C SER A 97 7.05 -11.91 8.15
N SER A 98 7.44 -13.20 8.05
CA SER A 98 7.97 -13.79 6.82
C SER A 98 6.94 -13.75 5.69
N ALA A 99 5.69 -14.06 5.97
CA ALA A 99 4.61 -14.01 5.00
C ALA A 99 4.47 -12.60 4.36
N CYS A 100 4.53 -11.54 5.16
CA CYS A 100 4.53 -10.16 4.64
C CYS A 100 5.79 -9.86 3.80
N GLN A 101 6.94 -10.39 4.18
CA GLN A 101 8.16 -10.25 3.41
C GLN A 101 8.03 -10.93 2.05
N THR A 102 7.67 -12.21 2.01
CA THR A 102 7.50 -12.99 0.77
C THR A 102 6.51 -12.33 -0.18
N LYS A 103 5.37 -11.85 0.35
CA LYS A 103 4.32 -11.19 -0.43
C LYS A 103 4.80 -9.93 -1.16
N THR A 104 5.78 -9.22 -0.63
CA THR A 104 6.30 -7.98 -1.22
C THR A 104 7.69 -8.11 -1.82
N THR A 105 8.26 -9.33 -1.87
CA THR A 105 9.65 -9.53 -2.34
C THR A 105 9.83 -9.01 -3.76
N ALA A 106 9.01 -9.43 -4.72
CA ALA A 106 9.13 -9.02 -6.12
C ALA A 106 9.08 -7.49 -6.29
N ARG A 107 8.11 -6.83 -5.66
CA ARG A 107 8.03 -5.38 -5.67
C ARG A 107 9.24 -4.73 -5.01
N HIS A 108 9.67 -5.25 -3.86
CA HIS A 108 10.80 -4.68 -3.14
C HIS A 108 12.13 -4.85 -3.89
N GLU A 109 12.32 -5.90 -4.66
CA GLU A 109 13.49 -6.09 -5.52
C GLU A 109 13.65 -4.95 -6.52
N ILE A 110 12.54 -4.45 -7.08
CA ILE A 110 12.52 -3.28 -7.96
C ILE A 110 12.80 -1.98 -7.18
N GLU A 111 12.20 -1.81 -6.00
CA GLU A 111 12.33 -0.61 -5.17
C GLU A 111 13.70 -0.51 -4.46
N CYS A 112 14.31 -1.63 -4.09
CA CYS A 112 15.47 -1.70 -3.20
C CYS A 112 16.69 -0.89 -3.69
N PRO A 113 17.09 -0.93 -4.96
CA PRO A 113 18.20 -0.13 -5.48
C PRO A 113 17.95 1.37 -5.35
N LEU A 114 16.72 1.82 -5.63
CA LEU A 114 16.34 3.22 -5.50
C LEU A 114 16.37 3.68 -4.04
N LEU A 115 15.78 2.90 -3.14
CA LEU A 115 15.79 3.20 -1.69
C LEU A 115 17.22 3.31 -1.15
N THR A 116 18.13 2.49 -1.65
CA THR A 116 19.55 2.53 -1.29
C THR A 116 20.20 3.82 -1.79
N ARG A 117 19.96 4.21 -3.03
CA ARG A 117 20.47 5.47 -3.62
C ARG A 117 19.94 6.70 -2.88
N LEU A 118 18.63 6.73 -2.60
CA LEU A 118 18.00 7.84 -1.86
C LEU A 118 18.58 7.99 -0.45
N LYS A 119 18.87 6.88 0.21
CA LYS A 119 19.50 6.90 1.54
C LYS A 119 20.90 7.49 1.50
N ASN A 120 21.67 7.16 0.47
CA ASN A 120 23.08 7.56 0.33
C ASN A 120 23.24 8.96 -0.30
N ASN A 121 22.15 9.61 -0.71
CA ASN A 121 22.18 10.95 -1.27
C ASN A 121 21.52 11.97 -0.32
N PRO A 122 22.28 12.62 0.58
CA PRO A 122 21.73 13.59 1.53
C PRO A 122 21.22 14.89 0.88
N GLY A 123 21.63 15.18 -0.36
CA GLY A 123 21.26 16.40 -1.06
C GLY A 123 19.80 16.48 -1.52
N ILE A 124 19.07 15.35 -1.51
CA ILE A 124 17.64 15.36 -1.86
C ILE A 124 16.83 15.73 -0.61
N PRO A 125 15.98 16.75 -0.65
CA PRO A 125 15.08 17.12 0.44
C PRO A 125 14.18 15.96 0.87
N ARG A 126 13.75 15.96 2.14
CA ARG A 126 13.02 14.82 2.71
C ARG A 126 11.66 14.59 2.05
N ASP A 127 10.92 15.64 1.81
CA ASP A 127 9.62 15.64 1.14
C ASP A 127 9.74 15.13 -0.31
N GLU A 128 10.76 15.54 -1.04
CA GLU A 128 11.04 15.04 -2.38
C GLU A 128 11.33 13.53 -2.37
N ARG A 129 12.08 13.04 -1.37
CA ARG A 129 12.35 11.60 -1.22
C ARG A 129 11.06 10.80 -1.04
N GLU A 130 10.11 11.32 -0.25
CA GLU A 130 8.84 10.64 -0.04
C GLU A 130 8.04 10.55 -1.34
N HIS A 131 8.00 11.60 -2.16
CA HIS A 131 7.38 11.58 -3.49
C HIS A 131 8.06 10.60 -4.44
N ILE A 132 9.39 10.57 -4.47
CA ILE A 132 10.14 9.62 -5.30
C ILE A 132 9.82 8.16 -4.89
N VAL A 133 9.72 7.88 -3.59
CA VAL A 133 9.37 6.54 -3.08
C VAL A 133 7.95 6.15 -3.49
N ILE A 134 6.99 7.08 -3.44
CA ILE A 134 5.61 6.83 -3.89
C ILE A 134 5.59 6.49 -5.38
N LEU A 135 6.24 7.29 -6.22
CA LEU A 135 6.33 7.04 -7.66
C LEU A 135 6.99 5.69 -7.97
N ALA A 136 8.08 5.37 -7.29
CA ALA A 136 8.75 4.08 -7.44
C ALA A 136 7.82 2.91 -7.05
N SER A 137 7.05 3.07 -5.99
CA SER A 137 6.08 2.06 -5.54
C SER A 137 4.95 1.84 -6.56
N ILE A 138 4.48 2.92 -7.21
CA ILE A 138 3.49 2.84 -8.29
C ILE A 138 4.08 2.07 -9.48
N LEU A 139 5.25 2.47 -9.95
CA LEU A 139 5.91 1.83 -11.10
C LEU A 139 6.22 0.35 -10.82
N ALA A 140 6.72 0.03 -9.63
CA ALA A 140 6.99 -1.34 -9.22
C ALA A 140 5.70 -2.19 -9.16
N SER A 141 4.59 -1.63 -8.70
CA SER A 141 3.29 -2.32 -8.70
C SER A 141 2.82 -2.60 -10.12
N MET A 142 2.90 -1.61 -11.02
CA MET A 142 2.53 -1.78 -12.43
C MET A 142 3.38 -2.85 -13.11
N SER A 143 4.69 -2.91 -12.80
CA SER A 143 5.61 -3.90 -13.38
C SER A 143 5.36 -5.32 -12.88
N THR A 144 4.83 -5.50 -11.67
CA THR A 144 4.52 -6.82 -11.10
C THR A 144 3.14 -7.33 -11.51
N ASP A 145 2.25 -6.44 -11.97
CA ASP A 145 0.90 -6.80 -12.43
C ASP A 145 0.85 -7.20 -13.92
N THR A 146 1.93 -6.95 -14.67
CA THR A 146 2.08 -7.38 -16.06
C THR A 146 2.82 -8.70 -16.14
N ASP A 147 2.35 -9.65 -16.96
CA ASP A 147 3.11 -10.83 -17.33
C ASP A 147 4.24 -10.47 -18.34
N VAL A 148 5.12 -11.43 -18.61
CA VAL A 148 6.26 -11.26 -19.55
C VAL A 148 5.80 -10.94 -20.99
N SER A 149 4.51 -11.10 -21.30
CA SER A 149 3.88 -10.77 -22.58
C SER A 149 3.24 -9.37 -22.62
N GLY A 150 3.34 -8.59 -21.54
CA GLY A 150 2.74 -7.26 -21.44
C GLY A 150 1.21 -7.26 -21.28
N LYS A 151 0.60 -8.43 -21.04
CA LYS A 151 -0.82 -8.54 -20.74
C LYS A 151 -1.08 -8.42 -19.24
N PRO A 152 -2.13 -7.69 -18.82
CA PRO A 152 -2.54 -7.65 -17.44
C PRO A 152 -2.88 -9.06 -16.96
N ARG A 153 -2.32 -9.48 -15.83
CA ARG A 153 -2.65 -10.75 -15.19
C ARG A 153 -4.10 -10.74 -14.72
N VAL A 154 -4.98 -11.34 -15.50
CA VAL A 154 -6.35 -11.60 -15.06
C VAL A 154 -6.31 -12.75 -14.07
N THR A 155 -6.41 -12.45 -12.79
CA THR A 155 -6.62 -13.47 -11.76
C THR A 155 -8.05 -13.96 -11.86
N THR A 156 -8.29 -15.05 -12.58
CA THR A 156 -9.56 -15.79 -12.55
C THR A 156 -9.74 -16.37 -11.15
N THR A 157 -10.63 -15.79 -10.39
CA THR A 157 -11.13 -16.39 -9.16
C THR A 157 -12.10 -17.49 -9.53
N THR A 158 -11.69 -18.74 -9.43
CA THR A 158 -12.60 -19.90 -9.47
C THR A 158 -13.32 -19.93 -8.12
N SER A 159 -14.62 -19.81 -8.17
CA SER A 159 -15.55 -19.98 -7.03
C SER A 159 -15.63 -21.44 -6.62
#